data_1b0fb532f8ee4a269ba92dba6e97bf92
#
_entry.id   1b0fb532f8ee4a269ba92dba6e97bf92
#
_cell.length_a   1.000
_cell.length_b   1.000
_cell.length_c   1.000
_cell.angle_alpha   90.00
_cell.angle_beta   90.00
_cell.angle_gamma   90.00
#
_symmetry.space_group_name_H-M   'P 1'
#
loop_
_entity.id
_entity.type
_entity.pdbx_description
1 polymer ?
#
loop_
_entity_poly.entity_id
_entity_poly.type
_entity_poly.pdbx_seq_one_letter_code
_entity_poly.pdbx_strand_id
1 'polypeptide(L)'
;MSELVERSSQRCFGGTQSFYEHASSACRSAMRLAVYLPPQAAHGPVGAVFYLAGLTCTEETFVIKAGAQRVAAELGLALIAPDTSPRVERYPGDDQSWDFGVGAGFYVDATVEPWARTYKMFSSVTRELPELLYGALPIDRKRLSVMGHSMGGHGALVAALRASEVFRSASALAAICAPTQCPWGEKAFAGYLGQDRAKWAEYDACELLKSKRRSSIRGSRTSFSRGS
;
A
#
# COMPACT_ATOMS: atom_id res chain seq x y z
N MET A 1 0.38 -19.08 9.68
CA MET A 1 0.94 -17.82 9.14
C MET A 1 1.57 -18.16 7.81
N SER A 2 1.37 -17.36 6.76
CA SER A 2 2.02 -17.57 5.48
C SER A 2 3.54 -17.41 5.65
N GLU A 3 4.32 -18.24 4.98
CA GLU A 3 5.77 -18.17 4.98
C GLU A 3 6.24 -17.17 3.92
N LEU A 4 7.28 -16.40 4.23
CA LEU A 4 7.93 -15.50 3.29
C LEU A 4 9.05 -16.28 2.58
N VAL A 5 8.85 -16.62 1.31
CA VAL A 5 9.78 -17.45 0.51
C VAL A 5 10.68 -16.54 -0.31
N GLU A 6 11.99 -16.55 -0.03
CA GLU A 6 12.98 -15.83 -0.84
C GLU A 6 13.13 -16.50 -2.20
N ARG A 7 12.97 -15.71 -3.26
CA ARG A 7 13.12 -16.13 -4.66
C ARG A 7 14.50 -15.81 -5.22
N SER A 8 15.03 -14.65 -4.83
CA SER A 8 16.39 -14.25 -5.17
C SER A 8 16.90 -13.19 -4.20
N SER A 9 18.22 -13.09 -4.09
CA SER A 9 18.90 -12.14 -3.20
C SER A 9 20.21 -11.69 -3.78
N GLN A 10 20.53 -10.40 -3.66
CA GLN A 10 21.76 -9.82 -4.21
C GLN A 10 22.33 -8.77 -3.26
N ARG A 11 23.64 -8.66 -3.19
CA ARG A 11 24.32 -7.61 -2.44
C ARG A 11 24.12 -6.25 -3.14
N CYS A 12 23.72 -5.23 -2.37
CA CYS A 12 23.43 -3.91 -2.89
C CYS A 12 23.74 -2.84 -1.83
N PHE A 13 24.65 -1.92 -2.12
CA PHE A 13 25.07 -0.83 -1.20
C PHE A 13 25.36 -1.28 0.24
N GLY A 14 26.12 -2.37 0.39
CA GLY A 14 26.45 -2.95 1.70
C GLY A 14 25.31 -3.73 2.39
N GLY A 15 24.09 -3.57 1.92
CA GLY A 15 22.91 -4.32 2.34
C GLY A 15 22.54 -5.43 1.37
N THR A 16 21.27 -5.80 1.34
CA THR A 16 20.75 -6.90 0.53
C THR A 16 19.43 -6.49 -0.12
N GLN A 17 19.33 -6.65 -1.45
CA GLN A 17 18.08 -6.56 -2.21
C GLN A 17 17.56 -7.97 -2.45
N SER A 18 16.42 -8.31 -1.92
CA SER A 18 15.77 -9.61 -2.09
C SER A 18 14.39 -9.48 -2.70
N PHE A 19 13.97 -10.53 -3.39
CA PHE A 19 12.61 -10.69 -3.90
C PHE A 19 11.97 -11.88 -3.21
N TYR A 20 10.76 -11.67 -2.74
CA TYR A 20 10.01 -12.66 -1.98
C TYR A 20 8.65 -12.94 -2.62
N GLU A 21 8.14 -14.10 -2.29
CA GLU A 21 6.76 -14.49 -2.56
C GLU A 21 6.13 -15.05 -1.29
N HIS A 22 4.85 -14.80 -1.09
CA HIS A 22 4.08 -15.39 0.00
C HIS A 22 2.67 -15.74 -0.45
N ALA A 23 2.08 -16.74 0.19
CA ALA A 23 0.67 -17.06 0.01
C ALA A 23 -0.17 -16.05 0.78
N SER A 24 -0.68 -15.02 0.10
CA SER A 24 -1.51 -14.00 0.71
C SER A 24 -2.86 -14.54 1.11
N SER A 25 -3.20 -14.41 2.39
CA SER A 25 -4.54 -14.74 2.89
C SER A 25 -5.56 -13.67 2.50
N ALA A 26 -5.15 -12.40 2.45
CA ALA A 26 -5.99 -11.29 2.02
C ALA A 26 -6.35 -11.40 0.54
N CYS A 27 -5.35 -11.58 -0.32
CA CYS A 27 -5.56 -11.68 -1.77
C CYS A 27 -5.87 -13.10 -2.26
N ARG A 28 -5.82 -14.12 -1.38
CA ARG A 28 -6.03 -15.54 -1.73
C ARG A 28 -5.23 -15.96 -2.96
N SER A 29 -4.03 -15.46 -3.08
CA SER A 29 -3.15 -15.61 -4.23
C SER A 29 -1.70 -15.57 -3.78
N ALA A 30 -0.79 -16.14 -4.56
CA ALA A 30 0.62 -15.84 -4.40
C ALA A 30 0.87 -14.37 -4.73
N MET A 31 1.49 -13.64 -3.79
CA MET A 31 1.84 -12.24 -3.94
C MET A 31 3.34 -12.05 -3.81
N ARG A 32 3.88 -11.11 -4.58
CA ARG A 32 5.31 -10.81 -4.61
C ARG A 32 5.61 -9.48 -3.97
N LEU A 33 6.82 -9.37 -3.46
CA LEU A 33 7.37 -8.12 -2.96
C LEU A 33 8.88 -8.09 -3.10
N ALA A 34 9.42 -6.90 -3.28
CA ALA A 34 10.85 -6.63 -3.20
C ALA A 34 11.16 -6.00 -1.84
N VAL A 35 12.25 -6.43 -1.21
CA VAL A 35 12.72 -5.88 0.06
C VAL A 35 14.20 -5.56 -0.05
N TYR A 36 14.56 -4.32 0.26
CA TYR A 36 15.94 -3.94 0.53
C TYR A 36 16.15 -3.85 2.04
N LEU A 37 17.12 -4.58 2.56
CA LEU A 37 17.59 -4.47 3.93
C LEU A 37 18.94 -3.73 3.95
N PRO A 38 19.05 -2.60 4.69
CA PRO A 38 20.30 -1.86 4.80
C PRO A 38 21.32 -2.63 5.65
N PRO A 39 22.63 -2.31 5.59
CA PRO A 39 23.64 -2.99 6.39
C PRO A 39 23.36 -2.96 7.90
N GLN A 40 22.69 -1.92 8.39
CA GLN A 40 22.31 -1.78 9.81
C GLN A 40 21.34 -2.86 10.30
N ALA A 41 20.59 -3.47 9.39
CA ALA A 41 19.67 -4.57 9.71
C ALA A 41 20.37 -5.82 10.27
N ALA A 42 21.68 -5.95 10.05
CA ALA A 42 22.50 -7.00 10.67
C ALA A 42 22.69 -6.81 12.19
N HIS A 43 22.44 -5.61 12.70
CA HIS A 43 22.65 -5.26 14.11
C HIS A 43 21.35 -5.09 14.90
N GLY A 44 20.20 -5.21 14.26
CA GLY A 44 18.89 -5.11 14.90
C GLY A 44 17.80 -4.56 14.00
N PRO A 45 16.57 -4.44 14.50
CA PRO A 45 15.43 -3.97 13.73
C PRO A 45 15.60 -2.52 13.24
N VAL A 46 15.31 -2.28 11.97
CA VAL A 46 15.39 -0.98 11.29
C VAL A 46 14.00 -0.45 10.93
N GLY A 47 13.90 0.87 10.79
CA GLY A 47 12.69 1.48 10.23
C GLY A 47 12.50 1.06 8.77
N ALA A 48 11.25 1.07 8.29
CA ALA A 48 10.95 0.68 6.94
C ALA A 48 10.04 1.68 6.22
N VAL A 49 10.25 1.80 4.91
CA VAL A 49 9.41 2.56 4.01
C VAL A 49 8.74 1.59 3.04
N PHE A 50 7.42 1.52 3.10
CA PHE A 50 6.60 0.86 2.09
C PHE A 50 6.48 1.77 0.88
N TYR A 51 6.91 1.30 -0.28
CA TYR A 51 6.72 2.00 -1.54
C TYR A 51 5.61 1.37 -2.35
N LEU A 52 4.56 2.13 -2.59
CA LEU A 52 3.42 1.73 -3.41
C LEU A 52 3.61 2.25 -4.84
N ALA A 53 3.67 1.32 -5.78
CA ALA A 53 3.94 1.65 -7.18
C ALA A 53 2.67 2.11 -7.92
N GLY A 54 2.88 2.75 -9.07
CA GLY A 54 1.81 3.21 -9.96
C GLY A 54 1.22 2.10 -10.83
N LEU A 55 0.32 2.49 -11.73
CA LEU A 55 -0.31 1.59 -12.70
C LEU A 55 0.72 0.83 -13.52
N THR A 56 0.43 -0.43 -13.83
CA THR A 56 1.23 -1.37 -14.63
C THR A 56 2.55 -1.83 -13.98
N CYS A 57 2.94 -1.25 -12.86
CA CYS A 57 4.17 -1.61 -12.15
C CYS A 57 4.04 -2.96 -11.44
N THR A 58 5.20 -3.53 -11.14
CA THR A 58 5.38 -4.70 -10.27
C THR A 58 6.25 -4.32 -9.06
N GLU A 59 6.50 -5.27 -8.18
CA GLU A 59 7.45 -5.15 -7.06
C GLU A 59 8.86 -4.77 -7.51
N GLU A 60 9.25 -5.14 -8.74
CA GLU A 60 10.58 -4.87 -9.28
C GLU A 60 10.77 -3.42 -9.73
N THR A 61 9.69 -2.77 -10.18
CA THR A 61 9.78 -1.47 -10.88
C THR A 61 10.50 -0.41 -10.06
N PHE A 62 10.17 -0.28 -8.79
CA PHE A 62 10.80 0.70 -7.91
C PHE A 62 12.28 0.41 -7.65
N VAL A 63 12.58 -0.83 -7.29
CA VAL A 63 13.93 -1.21 -6.87
C VAL A 63 14.93 -1.21 -8.03
N ILE A 64 14.44 -1.36 -9.27
CA ILE A 64 15.26 -1.29 -10.48
C ILE A 64 15.45 0.16 -10.95
N LYS A 65 14.42 1.02 -10.85
CA LYS A 65 14.42 2.33 -11.51
C LYS A 65 14.73 3.50 -10.59
N ALA A 66 14.40 3.43 -9.30
CA ALA A 66 14.47 4.58 -8.41
C ALA A 66 15.88 4.87 -7.84
N GLY A 67 16.78 3.88 -7.80
CA GLY A 67 18.10 4.03 -7.19
C GLY A 67 18.06 4.36 -5.69
N ALA A 68 16.95 4.07 -5.02
CA ALA A 68 16.70 4.47 -3.64
C ALA A 68 17.54 3.72 -2.61
N GLN A 69 18.08 2.56 -2.97
CA GLN A 69 18.82 1.69 -2.05
C GLN A 69 20.07 2.37 -1.47
N ARG A 70 20.74 3.22 -2.26
CA ARG A 70 21.92 3.96 -1.78
C ARG A 70 21.58 4.86 -0.60
N VAL A 71 20.56 5.68 -0.75
CA VAL A 71 20.09 6.59 0.31
C VAL A 71 19.49 5.80 1.49
N ALA A 72 18.79 4.72 1.21
CA ALA A 72 18.25 3.84 2.24
C ALA A 72 19.35 3.19 3.09
N ALA A 73 20.49 2.80 2.47
CA ALA A 73 21.67 2.30 3.17
C ALA A 73 22.28 3.37 4.11
N GLU A 74 22.42 4.60 3.60
CA GLU A 74 22.95 5.73 4.38
C GLU A 74 22.07 6.05 5.60
N LEU A 75 20.75 5.99 5.43
CA LEU A 75 19.77 6.31 6.47
C LEU A 75 19.40 5.13 7.40
N GLY A 76 19.87 3.92 7.11
CA GLY A 76 19.51 2.73 7.86
C GLY A 76 18.02 2.37 7.74
N LEU A 77 17.44 2.52 6.55
CA LEU A 77 16.04 2.24 6.27
C LEU A 77 15.88 1.02 5.37
N ALA A 78 14.96 0.13 5.70
CA ALA A 78 14.48 -0.88 4.79
C ALA A 78 13.51 -0.28 3.76
N LEU A 79 13.52 -0.82 2.53
CA LEU A 79 12.54 -0.47 1.50
C LEU A 79 11.71 -1.73 1.20
N ILE A 80 10.40 -1.57 1.14
CA ILE A 80 9.45 -2.66 0.91
C ILE A 80 8.52 -2.24 -0.23
N ALA A 81 8.62 -2.94 -1.36
CA ALA A 81 7.82 -2.66 -2.54
C ALA A 81 6.94 -3.89 -2.87
N PRO A 82 5.65 -3.89 -2.47
CA PRO A 82 4.72 -4.94 -2.88
C PRO A 82 4.31 -4.80 -4.34
N ASP A 83 3.86 -5.90 -4.95
CA ASP A 83 3.20 -5.87 -6.24
C ASP A 83 1.90 -5.02 -6.17
N THR A 84 1.44 -4.57 -7.31
CA THR A 84 0.30 -3.65 -7.47
C THR A 84 -1.05 -4.33 -7.65
N SER A 85 -1.06 -5.65 -7.82
CA SER A 85 -2.26 -6.49 -7.90
C SER A 85 -1.91 -7.98 -7.73
N PRO A 86 -2.90 -8.85 -7.45
CA PRO A 86 -2.76 -10.28 -7.69
C PRO A 86 -2.52 -10.56 -9.18
N ARG A 87 -1.75 -11.64 -9.50
CA ARG A 87 -1.42 -12.00 -10.89
C ARG A 87 -1.63 -13.46 -11.23
N VAL A 88 -1.83 -14.32 -10.25
CA VAL A 88 -1.94 -15.77 -10.47
C VAL A 88 -3.35 -16.14 -10.87
N GLU A 89 -4.35 -15.70 -10.10
CA GLU A 89 -5.74 -15.91 -10.46
C GLU A 89 -6.21 -14.83 -11.43
N ARG A 90 -6.69 -15.27 -12.58
CA ARG A 90 -7.05 -14.39 -13.70
C ARG A 90 -8.58 -14.35 -13.87
N TYR A 91 -9.08 -13.17 -14.17
CA TYR A 91 -10.50 -12.94 -14.44
C TYR A 91 -10.72 -12.48 -15.88
N PRO A 92 -11.87 -12.80 -16.49
CA PRO A 92 -12.17 -12.31 -17.83
C PRO A 92 -12.09 -10.79 -17.90
N GLY A 93 -11.25 -10.27 -18.80
CA GLY A 93 -11.07 -8.84 -19.00
C GLY A 93 -10.05 -8.14 -18.09
N ASP A 94 -9.32 -8.88 -17.25
CA ASP A 94 -8.35 -8.31 -16.30
C ASP A 94 -7.04 -7.81 -16.95
N ASP A 95 -6.83 -8.08 -18.24
CA ASP A 95 -5.71 -7.62 -19.04
C ASP A 95 -6.11 -6.81 -20.29
N GLN A 96 -7.41 -6.52 -20.43
CA GLN A 96 -7.91 -5.75 -21.57
C GLN A 96 -7.61 -4.25 -21.47
N SER A 97 -7.19 -3.78 -20.30
CA SER A 97 -6.92 -2.37 -20.05
C SER A 97 -5.76 -2.20 -19.08
N TRP A 98 -4.83 -1.31 -19.40
CA TRP A 98 -3.67 -1.02 -18.57
C TRP A 98 -4.00 -0.33 -17.24
N ASP A 99 -5.18 0.26 -17.10
CA ASP A 99 -5.64 1.03 -15.95
C ASP A 99 -6.72 0.33 -15.12
N PHE A 100 -6.96 -0.97 -15.38
CA PHE A 100 -7.89 -1.81 -14.62
C PHE A 100 -7.47 -3.28 -14.67
N GLY A 101 -7.65 -4.03 -13.58
CA GLY A 101 -7.24 -5.43 -13.49
C GLY A 101 -5.77 -5.59 -13.09
N VAL A 102 -5.02 -6.39 -13.85
CA VAL A 102 -3.62 -6.72 -13.54
C VAL A 102 -2.75 -5.47 -13.57
N GLY A 103 -2.01 -5.24 -12.49
CA GLY A 103 -1.17 -4.06 -12.32
C GLY A 103 -1.93 -2.78 -11.95
N ALA A 104 -3.22 -2.88 -11.63
CA ALA A 104 -4.10 -1.74 -11.40
C ALA A 104 -5.06 -1.95 -10.21
N GLY A 105 -4.58 -2.53 -9.11
CA GLY A 105 -5.42 -2.86 -7.93
C GLY A 105 -5.87 -1.67 -7.09
N PHE A 106 -5.43 -0.45 -7.41
CA PHE A 106 -5.80 0.82 -6.76
C PHE A 106 -5.71 0.82 -5.23
N TYR A 107 -5.04 -0.16 -4.65
CA TYR A 107 -4.89 -0.32 -3.19
C TYR A 107 -6.23 -0.23 -2.43
N VAL A 108 -7.28 -0.81 -3.03
CA VAL A 108 -8.61 -0.96 -2.42
C VAL A 108 -8.86 -2.42 -2.04
N ASP A 109 -9.89 -2.65 -1.22
CA ASP A 109 -10.45 -3.99 -1.01
C ASP A 109 -11.73 -4.11 -1.83
N ALA A 110 -11.65 -4.77 -2.97
CA ALA A 110 -12.78 -4.94 -3.87
C ALA A 110 -13.97 -5.63 -3.17
N THR A 111 -15.18 -5.18 -3.52
CA THR A 111 -16.44 -5.71 -2.97
C THR A 111 -17.37 -6.29 -4.04
N VAL A 112 -16.99 -6.14 -5.31
CA VAL A 112 -17.76 -6.63 -6.47
C VAL A 112 -17.08 -7.86 -7.06
N GLU A 113 -17.86 -8.90 -7.33
CA GLU A 113 -17.36 -10.09 -8.01
C GLU A 113 -17.02 -9.81 -9.48
N PRO A 114 -15.99 -10.48 -10.02
CA PRO A 114 -15.17 -11.52 -9.39
C PRO A 114 -14.02 -10.94 -8.53
N TRP A 115 -13.75 -9.64 -8.58
CA TRP A 115 -12.63 -8.95 -7.94
C TRP A 115 -12.61 -9.08 -6.42
N ALA A 116 -13.80 -9.17 -5.81
CA ALA A 116 -13.97 -9.32 -4.36
C ALA A 116 -13.23 -10.51 -3.76
N ARG A 117 -12.87 -11.51 -4.58
CA ARG A 117 -12.19 -12.72 -4.13
C ARG A 117 -10.72 -12.49 -3.83
N THR A 118 -10.03 -11.72 -4.67
CA THR A 118 -8.56 -11.62 -4.63
C THR A 118 -8.02 -10.19 -4.58
N TYR A 119 -8.76 -9.18 -5.04
CA TYR A 119 -8.30 -7.79 -5.05
C TYR A 119 -8.51 -7.11 -3.69
N LYS A 120 -7.73 -7.54 -2.68
CA LYS A 120 -7.76 -7.03 -1.30
C LYS A 120 -6.46 -6.27 -0.97
N MET A 121 -6.07 -5.38 -1.86
CA MET A 121 -4.77 -4.72 -1.81
C MET A 121 -4.61 -3.78 -0.60
N PHE A 122 -5.70 -3.15 -0.13
CA PHE A 122 -5.65 -2.34 1.08
C PHE A 122 -5.34 -3.19 2.31
N SER A 123 -6.09 -4.27 2.52
CA SER A 123 -5.85 -5.20 3.62
C SER A 123 -4.48 -5.87 3.54
N SER A 124 -4.03 -6.23 2.34
CA SER A 124 -2.70 -6.80 2.14
C SER A 124 -1.60 -5.83 2.60
N VAL A 125 -1.64 -4.57 2.15
CA VAL A 125 -0.59 -3.59 2.44
C VAL A 125 -0.64 -3.07 3.89
N THR A 126 -1.84 -2.91 4.47
CA THR A 126 -1.98 -2.26 5.78
C THR A 126 -2.05 -3.22 6.97
N ARG A 127 -2.32 -4.50 6.74
CA ARG A 127 -2.48 -5.51 7.80
C ARG A 127 -1.58 -6.72 7.58
N GLU A 128 -1.73 -7.42 6.47
CA GLU A 128 -1.06 -8.68 6.23
C GLU A 128 0.46 -8.55 6.11
N LEU A 129 0.93 -7.69 5.19
CA LEU A 129 2.35 -7.50 4.95
C LEU A 129 3.12 -6.98 6.18
N PRO A 130 2.66 -5.95 6.92
CA PRO A 130 3.34 -5.54 8.13
C PRO A 130 3.56 -6.70 9.12
N GLU A 131 2.52 -7.48 9.40
CA GLU A 131 2.61 -8.59 10.36
C GLU A 131 3.53 -9.72 9.85
N LEU A 132 3.46 -10.04 8.56
CA LEU A 132 4.35 -11.03 7.94
C LEU A 132 5.83 -10.61 8.06
N LEU A 133 6.12 -9.35 7.73
CA LEU A 133 7.48 -8.83 7.75
C LEU A 133 8.08 -8.73 9.15
N TYR A 134 7.28 -8.38 10.15
CA TYR A 134 7.73 -8.37 11.56
C TYR A 134 8.14 -9.75 12.07
N GLY A 135 7.51 -10.80 11.57
CA GLY A 135 7.85 -12.17 11.95
C GLY A 135 9.07 -12.74 11.22
N ALA A 136 9.38 -12.21 10.04
CA ALA A 136 10.37 -12.79 9.13
C ALA A 136 11.65 -11.94 8.97
N LEU A 137 11.58 -10.63 9.16
CA LEU A 137 12.69 -9.69 8.87
C LEU A 137 12.92 -8.73 10.04
N PRO A 138 14.13 -8.16 10.17
CA PRO A 138 14.48 -7.22 11.23
C PRO A 138 13.86 -5.82 10.98
N ILE A 139 12.54 -5.73 11.06
CA ILE A 139 11.76 -4.50 10.87
C ILE A 139 11.20 -4.01 12.20
N ASP A 140 11.42 -2.73 12.51
CA ASP A 140 10.87 -2.09 13.70
C ASP A 140 9.39 -1.71 13.50
N ARG A 141 8.50 -2.36 14.26
CA ARG A 141 7.04 -2.14 14.23
C ARG A 141 6.62 -0.68 14.46
N LYS A 142 7.45 0.10 15.15
CA LYS A 142 7.13 1.48 15.52
C LYS A 142 7.61 2.51 14.49
N ARG A 143 8.35 2.08 13.48
CA ARG A 143 9.03 2.95 12.53
C ARG A 143 8.70 2.59 11.08
N LEU A 144 7.40 2.48 10.78
CA LEU A 144 6.91 2.28 9.43
C LEU A 144 6.44 3.60 8.81
N SER A 145 6.82 3.81 7.57
CA SER A 145 6.34 4.89 6.71
C SER A 145 5.80 4.32 5.40
N VAL A 146 4.92 5.05 4.75
CA VAL A 146 4.41 4.67 3.44
C VAL A 146 4.67 5.80 2.44
N MET A 147 5.13 5.46 1.26
CA MET A 147 5.25 6.41 0.15
C MET A 147 4.75 5.76 -1.14
N GLY A 148 4.42 6.56 -2.13
CA GLY A 148 3.98 6.02 -3.41
C GLY A 148 3.90 7.08 -4.50
N HIS A 149 3.82 6.58 -5.74
CA HIS A 149 3.72 7.41 -6.93
C HIS A 149 2.44 7.10 -7.70
N SER A 150 1.77 8.14 -8.23
CA SER A 150 0.56 8.01 -9.06
C SER A 150 -0.57 7.23 -8.33
N MET A 151 -1.03 6.09 -8.86
CA MET A 151 -1.94 5.16 -8.17
C MET A 151 -1.40 4.76 -6.78
N GLY A 152 -0.08 4.53 -6.66
CA GLY A 152 0.56 4.23 -5.37
C GLY A 152 0.58 5.42 -4.42
N GLY A 153 0.68 6.65 -4.95
CA GLY A 153 0.52 7.87 -4.16
C GLY A 153 -0.88 7.99 -3.55
N HIS A 154 -1.91 7.64 -4.32
CA HIS A 154 -3.26 7.45 -3.81
C HIS A 154 -3.29 6.41 -2.68
N GLY A 155 -2.75 5.22 -2.93
CA GLY A 155 -2.68 4.15 -1.93
C GLY A 155 -1.98 4.58 -0.65
N ALA A 156 -0.86 5.31 -0.75
CA ALA A 156 -0.11 5.82 0.40
C ALA A 156 -0.94 6.81 1.25
N LEU A 157 -1.64 7.74 0.62
CA LEU A 157 -2.51 8.68 1.32
C LEU A 157 -3.66 7.97 2.04
N VAL A 158 -4.33 7.04 1.36
CA VAL A 158 -5.44 6.29 1.95
C VAL A 158 -4.94 5.40 3.09
N ALA A 159 -3.82 4.70 2.92
CA ALA A 159 -3.21 3.89 3.97
C ALA A 159 -2.88 4.72 5.21
N ALA A 160 -2.24 5.88 5.07
CA ALA A 160 -1.92 6.75 6.19
C ALA A 160 -3.16 7.33 6.88
N LEU A 161 -4.22 7.63 6.13
CA LEU A 161 -5.44 8.19 6.70
C LEU A 161 -6.34 7.14 7.37
N ARG A 162 -6.36 5.89 6.89
CA ARG A 162 -7.23 4.83 7.41
C ARG A 162 -6.53 3.86 8.35
N ALA A 163 -5.20 3.72 8.24
CA ALA A 163 -4.36 2.84 9.05
C ALA A 163 -3.22 3.65 9.71
N SER A 164 -3.58 4.76 10.37
CA SER A 164 -2.63 5.68 11.02
C SER A 164 -1.91 5.06 12.22
N GLU A 165 -2.41 3.97 12.75
CA GLU A 165 -1.74 3.16 13.77
C GLU A 165 -0.56 2.35 13.19
N VAL A 166 -0.56 2.06 11.89
CA VAL A 166 0.49 1.30 11.20
C VAL A 166 1.59 2.24 10.70
N PHE A 167 1.22 3.29 9.99
CA PHE A 167 2.16 4.18 9.31
C PHE A 167 2.31 5.51 10.03
N ARG A 168 3.55 5.87 10.39
CA ARG A 168 3.90 7.12 11.09
C ARG A 168 3.96 8.34 10.19
N SER A 169 4.29 8.12 8.90
CA SER A 169 4.33 9.20 7.92
C SER A 169 3.95 8.68 6.54
N ALA A 170 3.53 9.59 5.67
CA ALA A 170 3.22 9.31 4.28
C ALA A 170 3.87 10.34 3.36
N SER A 171 4.33 9.87 2.20
CA SER A 171 4.78 10.71 1.10
C SER A 171 4.06 10.30 -0.18
N ALA A 172 3.45 11.25 -0.88
CA ALA A 172 2.68 10.98 -2.10
C ALA A 172 3.23 11.83 -3.25
N LEU A 173 3.72 11.16 -4.28
CA LEU A 173 4.30 11.79 -5.47
C LEU A 173 3.31 11.65 -6.63
N ALA A 174 2.94 12.76 -7.25
CA ALA A 174 1.99 12.82 -8.37
C ALA A 174 0.74 11.95 -8.13
N ALA A 175 0.19 11.99 -6.92
CA ALA A 175 -0.88 11.10 -6.48
C ALA A 175 -2.22 11.37 -7.18
N ILE A 176 -2.97 10.31 -7.47
CA ILE A 176 -4.41 10.40 -7.77
C ILE A 176 -5.14 10.68 -6.44
N CYS A 177 -5.06 11.90 -5.94
CA CYS A 177 -5.54 12.23 -4.58
C CYS A 177 -7.07 12.31 -4.43
N ALA A 178 -7.79 12.50 -5.53
CA ALA A 178 -9.25 12.53 -5.58
C ALA A 178 -9.78 11.56 -6.66
N PRO A 179 -9.63 10.24 -6.48
CA PRO A 179 -10.01 9.25 -7.48
C PRO A 179 -11.52 9.28 -7.82
N THR A 180 -12.35 9.73 -6.90
CA THR A 180 -13.80 9.90 -7.16
C THR A 180 -14.13 11.01 -8.16
N GLN A 181 -13.14 11.80 -8.58
CA GLN A 181 -13.29 12.98 -9.46
C GLN A 181 -12.40 12.89 -10.70
N CYS A 182 -11.85 11.72 -11.01
CA CYS A 182 -11.05 11.54 -12.23
C CYS A 182 -11.39 10.22 -12.93
N PRO A 183 -11.25 10.15 -14.26
CA PRO A 183 -11.69 8.99 -15.05
C PRO A 183 -11.07 7.67 -14.59
N TRP A 184 -9.78 7.64 -14.24
CA TRP A 184 -9.10 6.43 -13.77
C TRP A 184 -9.68 5.89 -12.48
N GLY A 185 -9.91 6.78 -11.51
CA GLY A 185 -10.48 6.41 -10.23
C GLY A 185 -11.94 6.02 -10.35
N GLU A 186 -12.75 6.73 -11.13
CA GLU A 186 -14.15 6.37 -11.37
C GLU A 186 -14.27 5.00 -12.03
N LYS A 187 -13.46 4.69 -13.04
CA LYS A 187 -13.42 3.37 -13.68
C LYS A 187 -13.05 2.27 -12.68
N ALA A 188 -11.97 2.46 -11.93
CA ALA A 188 -11.49 1.48 -10.96
C ALA A 188 -12.50 1.25 -9.84
N PHE A 189 -13.06 2.32 -9.27
CA PHE A 189 -13.98 2.21 -8.15
C PHE A 189 -15.34 1.64 -8.56
N ALA A 190 -15.84 2.00 -9.75
CA ALA A 190 -17.05 1.37 -10.28
C ALA A 190 -16.86 -0.16 -10.45
N GLY A 191 -15.69 -0.57 -10.96
CA GLY A 191 -15.38 -2.00 -11.16
C GLY A 191 -15.13 -2.75 -9.84
N TYR A 192 -14.35 -2.18 -8.92
CA TYR A 192 -13.97 -2.87 -7.67
C TYR A 192 -14.96 -2.70 -6.53
N LEU A 193 -15.55 -1.51 -6.38
CA LEU A 193 -16.41 -1.15 -5.24
C LEU A 193 -17.90 -1.08 -5.60
N GLY A 194 -18.23 -1.14 -6.89
CA GLY A 194 -19.60 -1.01 -7.40
C GLY A 194 -20.06 0.43 -7.49
N GLN A 195 -21.37 0.65 -7.61
CA GLN A 195 -21.95 1.98 -7.89
C GLN A 195 -22.20 2.82 -6.63
N ASP A 196 -21.98 2.26 -5.44
CA ASP A 196 -22.19 2.97 -4.18
C ASP A 196 -21.04 3.95 -3.92
N ARG A 197 -21.29 5.21 -4.20
CA ARG A 197 -20.31 6.28 -4.00
C ARG A 197 -19.91 6.52 -2.53
N ALA A 198 -20.69 6.07 -1.57
CA ALA A 198 -20.30 6.12 -0.16
C ALA A 198 -19.09 5.21 0.11
N LYS A 199 -19.04 4.04 -0.52
CA LYS A 199 -17.86 3.15 -0.46
C LYS A 199 -16.64 3.75 -1.14
N TRP A 200 -16.82 4.53 -2.20
CA TRP A 200 -15.71 5.21 -2.87
C TRP A 200 -15.05 6.26 -1.99
N ALA A 201 -15.85 7.01 -1.21
CA ALA A 201 -15.36 8.02 -0.29
C ALA A 201 -14.40 7.45 0.77
N GLU A 202 -14.53 6.18 1.12
CA GLU A 202 -13.62 5.49 2.03
C GLU A 202 -12.20 5.31 1.47
N TYR A 203 -12.05 5.38 0.15
CA TYR A 203 -10.77 5.25 -0.55
C TYR A 203 -10.37 6.53 -1.29
N ASP A 204 -10.96 7.68 -0.97
CA ASP A 204 -10.61 8.98 -1.53
C ASP A 204 -9.99 9.86 -0.44
N ALA A 205 -8.72 10.24 -0.61
CA ALA A 205 -7.98 11.01 0.40
C ALA A 205 -8.63 12.37 0.68
N CYS A 206 -9.20 13.02 -0.35
CA CYS A 206 -9.90 14.29 -0.19
C CYS A 206 -11.17 14.12 0.61
N GLU A 207 -11.96 13.08 0.37
CA GLU A 207 -13.18 12.79 1.12
C GLU A 207 -12.88 12.36 2.57
N LEU A 208 -11.85 11.56 2.78
CA LEU A 208 -11.38 11.16 4.12
C LEU A 208 -10.98 12.37 4.96
N LEU A 209 -10.27 13.34 4.40
CA LEU A 209 -9.88 14.58 5.09
C LEU A 209 -11.08 15.47 5.39
N LYS A 210 -12.04 15.60 4.46
CA LYS A 210 -13.29 16.33 4.71
C LYS A 210 -14.09 15.73 5.86
N SER A 211 -14.17 14.40 5.94
CA SER A 211 -14.90 13.72 7.02
C SER A 211 -14.22 13.91 8.39
N LYS A 212 -12.89 13.77 8.47
CA LYS A 212 -12.11 14.01 9.70
C LYS A 212 -12.27 15.46 10.20
N ARG A 213 -12.23 16.44 9.30
CA ARG A 213 -12.45 17.85 9.66
C ARG A 213 -13.85 18.11 10.20
N ARG A 214 -14.88 17.48 9.62
CA ARG A 214 -16.25 17.59 10.13
C ARG A 214 -16.43 16.97 11.52
N SER A 215 -15.78 15.86 11.82
CA SER A 215 -15.82 15.22 13.13
C SER A 215 -15.13 16.06 14.20
N SER A 216 -13.98 16.68 13.91
CA SER A 216 -13.28 17.55 14.85
C SER A 216 -14.08 18.83 15.19
N ILE A 217 -14.78 19.42 14.21
CA ILE A 217 -15.64 20.59 14.44
C ILE A 217 -16.88 20.23 15.28
N ARG A 218 -17.45 19.03 15.10
CA ARG A 218 -18.58 18.57 15.92
C ARG A 218 -18.15 18.25 17.35
N GLY A 219 -16.98 17.65 17.56
CA GLY A 219 -16.44 17.38 18.90
C GLY A 219 -16.16 18.64 19.71
N SER A 220 -15.72 19.73 19.06
CA SER A 220 -15.49 21.01 19.76
C SER A 220 -16.78 21.77 20.15
N ARG A 221 -17.91 21.47 19.50
CA ARG A 221 -19.22 22.10 19.83
C ARG A 221 -19.95 21.42 20.99
N THR A 222 -19.64 20.20 21.33
CA THR A 222 -20.26 19.47 22.45
C THR A 222 -19.64 19.77 23.81
N SER A 223 -18.53 20.50 23.89
CA SER A 223 -17.87 20.88 25.14
C SER A 223 -18.31 22.28 25.70
N PHE A 224 -19.21 22.97 25.02
CA PHE A 224 -19.85 24.20 25.54
C PHE A 224 -21.26 23.88 26.04
N SER A 225 -21.39 23.09 27.09
CA SER A 225 -22.64 23.06 27.89
C SER A 225 -22.53 24.03 29.04
N ARG A 226 -23.44 25.01 28.99
CA ARG A 226 -23.73 26.05 29.95
C ARG A 226 -23.60 25.58 31.39
N GLY A 227 -22.65 26.17 32.13
CA GLY A 227 -22.78 26.31 33.57
C GLY A 227 -23.68 27.50 33.83
N SER A 228 -24.81 27.20 34.38
CA SER A 228 -25.68 28.15 35.07
C SER A 228 -25.39 28.12 36.54
#